data_82b5b34c8188ea8dee39cd27036bf38c
#
_entry.id   82b5b34c8188ea8dee39cd27036bf38c
#
_cell.length_a   1.000
_cell.length_b   1.000
_cell.length_c   1.000
_cell.angle_alpha   90.00
_cell.angle_beta   90.00
_cell.angle_gamma   90.00
#
_symmetry.space_group_name_H-M   'P 1'
#
loop_
_entity.id
_entity.type
_entity.pdbx_description
1 polymer ?
#
loop_
_entity_poly.entity_id
_entity_poly.type
_entity_poly.pdbx_seq_one_letter_code
_entity_poly.pdbx_strand_id
1 'polypeptide(L)'
;SVMGFKKIATQKEAEEKGVQLAQKIAEKIGKKTGKKVKKNVGMKNLNELRALPAEELMMLAGVRAVPVYNIDGYFMKEQPTEVFAKGEQTKVPLLIGGNNLEMNPGAVLMGKQPTVENLKAGAKATFGEENIDELFRLYGINSDKDVLEQPGVNLASDIFLDYSTWKWGNMHKLTGGQPVYRYRYCHPRPAMAIKGKVAALAGGVVDAKEDAAPAPQDKGAVHSADIEYAMGTLPTNRVFNWQPEDYMISEIFSQYYVNFVKTGNPNGLGLPEWPSTNGKSVAPVLQIDVNTEVKADAQMEKRYEFIDQLFWKEK
;
A
#
# COMPACT_ATOMS: atom_id res chain seq x y z
N SER A 1 -2.31 2.52 3.95
CA SER A 1 -2.38 2.50 5.41
C SER A 1 -2.65 3.89 5.98
N VAL A 2 -3.35 3.95 7.09
CA VAL A 2 -3.66 5.19 7.84
C VAL A 2 -2.45 5.77 8.59
N MET A 3 -1.36 5.03 8.66
CA MET A 3 -0.09 5.44 9.27
C MET A 3 0.91 6.03 8.27
N GLY A 4 0.44 6.47 7.08
CA GLY A 4 1.29 6.95 6.00
C GLY A 4 1.95 8.32 6.26
N PHE A 5 2.54 8.88 5.20
CA PHE A 5 3.33 10.11 5.23
C PHE A 5 2.54 11.40 5.52
N LYS A 6 1.22 11.36 5.42
CA LYS A 6 0.37 12.56 5.56
C LYS A 6 -0.60 12.38 6.71
N LYS A 7 -0.81 13.46 7.44
CA LYS A 7 -1.91 13.54 8.40
C LYS A 7 -3.24 13.38 7.68
N ILE A 8 -4.16 12.67 8.33
CA ILE A 8 -5.54 12.53 7.87
C ILE A 8 -6.23 13.89 8.02
N ALA A 9 -6.99 14.27 7.01
CA ALA A 9 -7.72 15.53 7.03
C ALA A 9 -8.77 15.56 8.15
N THR A 10 -8.98 16.70 8.75
CA THR A 10 -10.14 16.93 9.61
C THR A 10 -11.43 16.94 8.80
N GLN A 11 -12.58 16.77 9.44
CA GLN A 11 -13.88 16.87 8.77
C GLN A 11 -14.02 18.20 8.02
N LYS A 12 -13.65 19.30 8.65
CA LYS A 12 -13.69 20.63 8.03
C LYS A 12 -12.86 20.71 6.75
N GLU A 13 -11.63 20.22 6.78
CA GLU A 13 -10.75 20.18 5.59
C GLU A 13 -11.30 19.26 4.50
N ALA A 14 -11.95 18.15 4.88
CA ALA A 14 -12.59 17.24 3.93
C ALA A 14 -13.81 17.89 3.27
N GLU A 15 -14.63 18.63 4.04
CA GLU A 15 -15.77 19.39 3.53
C GLU A 15 -15.31 20.50 2.58
N GLU A 16 -14.26 21.26 2.92
CA GLU A 16 -13.68 22.29 2.04
C GLU A 16 -13.19 21.70 0.71
N LYS A 17 -12.52 20.54 0.75
CA LYS A 17 -12.11 19.80 -0.46
C LYS A 17 -13.32 19.34 -1.27
N GLY A 18 -14.38 18.89 -0.61
CA GLY A 18 -15.64 18.49 -1.26
C GLY A 18 -16.27 19.67 -2.00
N VAL A 19 -16.32 20.85 -1.39
CA VAL A 19 -16.81 22.08 -2.04
C VAL A 19 -15.96 22.46 -3.26
N GLN A 20 -14.63 22.39 -3.13
CA GLN A 20 -13.72 22.67 -4.25
C GLN A 20 -13.92 21.68 -5.41
N LEU A 21 -14.12 20.40 -5.12
CA LEU A 21 -14.41 19.38 -6.12
C LEU A 21 -15.75 19.68 -6.83
N ALA A 22 -16.80 19.97 -6.07
CA ALA A 22 -18.10 20.33 -6.60
C ALA A 22 -18.01 21.53 -7.55
N GLN A 23 -17.25 22.57 -7.18
CA GLN A 23 -17.01 23.72 -8.03
C GLN A 23 -16.29 23.35 -9.33
N LYS A 24 -15.24 22.55 -9.27
CA LYS A 24 -14.51 22.09 -10.47
C LYS A 24 -15.41 21.28 -11.42
N ILE A 25 -16.29 20.44 -10.88
CA ILE A 25 -17.25 19.67 -11.68
C ILE A 25 -18.25 20.61 -12.35
N ALA A 26 -18.82 21.56 -11.60
CA ALA A 26 -19.75 22.54 -12.15
C ALA A 26 -19.13 23.37 -13.27
N GLU A 27 -17.86 23.80 -13.12
CA GLU A 27 -17.11 24.51 -14.15
C GLU A 27 -16.93 23.67 -15.44
N LYS A 28 -16.61 22.37 -15.29
CA LYS A 28 -16.49 21.44 -16.42
C LYS A 28 -17.84 21.28 -17.16
N ILE A 29 -18.93 21.12 -16.41
CA ILE A 29 -20.29 21.05 -16.99
C ILE A 29 -20.65 22.35 -17.70
N GLY A 30 -20.36 23.49 -17.07
CA GLY A 30 -20.61 24.83 -17.64
C GLY A 30 -19.86 25.05 -18.97
N LYS A 31 -18.59 24.62 -19.04
CA LYS A 31 -17.82 24.67 -20.29
C LYS A 31 -18.41 23.78 -21.38
N LYS A 32 -18.88 22.58 -21.03
CA LYS A 32 -19.50 21.64 -21.97
C LYS A 32 -20.86 22.12 -22.49
N THR A 33 -21.63 22.82 -21.65
CA THR A 33 -23.01 23.25 -21.95
C THR A 33 -23.14 24.73 -22.37
N GLY A 34 -22.05 25.51 -22.36
CA GLY A 34 -22.07 26.95 -22.63
C GLY A 34 -22.70 27.81 -21.53
N LYS A 35 -23.05 27.22 -20.38
CA LYS A 35 -23.68 27.94 -19.26
C LYS A 35 -22.65 28.56 -18.31
N LYS A 36 -22.82 29.82 -17.94
CA LYS A 36 -21.98 30.46 -16.90
C LYS A 36 -22.29 29.87 -15.53
N VAL A 37 -21.27 29.29 -14.87
CA VAL A 37 -21.36 28.79 -13.50
C VAL A 37 -21.07 29.90 -12.52
N LYS A 38 -21.96 30.13 -11.56
CA LYS A 38 -21.76 31.14 -10.49
C LYS A 38 -20.67 30.69 -9.52
N LYS A 39 -19.77 31.59 -9.12
CA LYS A 39 -18.59 31.33 -8.27
C LYS A 39 -18.88 30.86 -6.85
N ASN A 40 -20.11 30.93 -6.36
CA ASN A 40 -20.47 30.45 -5.00
C ASN A 40 -21.40 29.25 -5.07
N VAL A 41 -20.79 28.09 -5.11
CA VAL A 41 -21.45 26.81 -5.13
C VAL A 41 -21.55 26.31 -3.71
N GLY A 42 -22.61 26.70 -3.01
CA GLY A 42 -22.96 26.23 -1.68
C GLY A 42 -23.66 24.85 -1.71
N MET A 43 -24.25 24.43 -0.59
CA MET A 43 -24.94 23.13 -0.42
C MET A 43 -25.98 22.78 -1.52
N LYS A 44 -26.44 23.73 -2.33
CA LYS A 44 -27.33 23.48 -3.49
C LYS A 44 -26.70 22.54 -4.52
N ASN A 45 -25.38 22.52 -4.65
CA ASN A 45 -24.69 21.70 -5.64
C ASN A 45 -24.48 20.25 -5.22
N LEU A 46 -24.58 19.90 -3.95
CA LEU A 46 -24.51 18.52 -3.53
C LEU A 46 -25.69 17.69 -4.08
N ASN A 47 -26.88 18.30 -4.17
CA ASN A 47 -28.05 17.65 -4.78
C ASN A 47 -27.89 17.53 -6.30
N GLU A 48 -27.29 18.52 -6.96
CA GLU A 48 -26.97 18.45 -8.38
C GLU A 48 -25.93 17.39 -8.67
N LEU A 49 -24.88 17.25 -7.82
CA LEU A 49 -23.90 16.18 -7.95
C LEU A 49 -24.51 14.78 -7.74
N ARG A 50 -25.44 14.66 -6.77
CA ARG A 50 -26.17 13.40 -6.52
C ARG A 50 -27.13 13.02 -7.65
N ALA A 51 -27.56 13.97 -8.43
CA ALA A 51 -28.44 13.75 -9.61
C ALA A 51 -27.66 13.34 -10.86
N LEU A 52 -26.32 13.45 -10.86
CA LEU A 52 -25.50 13.01 -11.98
C LEU A 52 -25.44 11.49 -12.04
N PRO A 53 -25.43 10.87 -13.25
CA PRO A 53 -25.08 9.48 -13.42
C PRO A 53 -23.69 9.20 -12.83
N ALA A 54 -23.49 8.02 -12.23
CA ALA A 54 -22.26 7.66 -11.55
C ALA A 54 -21.03 7.75 -12.48
N GLU A 55 -21.16 7.26 -13.72
CA GLU A 55 -20.10 7.31 -14.74
C GLU A 55 -19.72 8.75 -15.08
N GLU A 56 -20.71 9.64 -15.22
CA GLU A 56 -20.45 11.07 -15.51
C GLU A 56 -19.77 11.75 -14.34
N LEU A 57 -20.23 11.49 -13.11
CA LEU A 57 -19.61 12.01 -11.89
C LEU A 57 -18.15 11.56 -11.78
N MET A 58 -17.85 10.28 -11.99
CA MET A 58 -16.48 9.75 -11.95
C MET A 58 -15.60 10.36 -13.04
N MET A 59 -16.10 10.52 -14.26
CA MET A 59 -15.37 11.15 -15.37
C MET A 59 -15.06 12.63 -15.09
N LEU A 60 -16.01 13.36 -14.53
CA LEU A 60 -15.84 14.78 -14.18
C LEU A 60 -14.95 14.98 -12.96
N ALA A 61 -15.09 14.15 -11.93
CA ALA A 61 -14.29 14.20 -10.73
C ALA A 61 -12.82 13.80 -10.99
N GLY A 62 -12.63 12.78 -11.84
CA GLY A 62 -11.33 12.16 -12.10
C GLY A 62 -10.94 11.11 -11.06
N VAL A 63 -10.12 10.15 -11.46
CA VAL A 63 -9.73 8.97 -10.67
C VAL A 63 -9.06 9.32 -9.32
N ARG A 64 -8.47 10.51 -9.19
CA ARG A 64 -7.81 10.97 -7.96
C ARG A 64 -8.73 11.73 -6.99
N ALA A 65 -9.99 11.92 -7.34
CA ALA A 65 -10.96 12.65 -6.52
C ALA A 65 -11.72 11.74 -5.52
N VAL A 66 -11.21 10.56 -5.26
CA VAL A 66 -11.82 9.61 -4.30
C VAL A 66 -11.78 10.24 -2.92
N PRO A 67 -12.94 10.36 -2.24
CA PRO A 67 -12.99 10.77 -0.84
C PRO A 67 -12.21 9.77 0.00
N VAL A 68 -11.32 10.29 0.83
CA VAL A 68 -10.57 9.47 1.78
C VAL A 68 -11.20 9.67 3.17
N TYR A 69 -10.98 8.74 4.05
CA TYR A 69 -11.32 8.85 5.45
C TYR A 69 -10.84 10.19 6.05
N ASN A 70 -11.56 10.70 7.02
CA ASN A 70 -11.25 11.94 7.73
C ASN A 70 -11.45 11.78 9.24
N ILE A 71 -10.86 12.69 10.01
CA ILE A 71 -11.10 12.80 11.44
C ILE A 71 -12.45 13.48 11.63
N ASP A 72 -13.49 12.69 11.91
CA ASP A 72 -14.88 13.13 12.02
C ASP A 72 -15.31 13.37 13.50
N GLY A 73 -14.45 13.02 14.44
CA GLY A 73 -14.71 13.13 15.89
C GLY A 73 -15.66 12.06 16.44
N TYR A 74 -16.20 11.18 15.59
CA TYR A 74 -17.12 10.11 15.97
C TYR A 74 -16.48 8.72 15.77
N PHE A 75 -16.29 8.30 14.54
CA PHE A 75 -15.64 7.02 14.23
C PHE A 75 -14.12 7.15 14.36
N MET A 76 -13.54 8.19 13.77
CA MET A 76 -12.13 8.50 13.88
C MET A 76 -11.96 9.80 14.67
N LYS A 77 -11.65 9.67 15.96
CA LYS A 77 -11.58 10.81 16.88
C LYS A 77 -10.29 11.62 16.73
N GLU A 78 -9.18 10.95 16.46
CA GLU A 78 -7.85 11.52 16.39
C GLU A 78 -7.04 10.86 15.26
N GLN A 79 -5.84 11.38 15.00
CA GLN A 79 -4.89 10.72 14.10
C GLN A 79 -4.57 9.32 14.64
N PRO A 80 -4.59 8.27 13.81
CA PRO A 80 -4.23 6.92 14.27
C PRO A 80 -2.86 6.86 14.94
N THR A 81 -1.89 7.63 14.44
CA THR A 81 -0.55 7.73 15.07
C THR A 81 -0.61 8.30 16.48
N GLU A 82 -1.49 9.24 16.76
CA GLU A 82 -1.69 9.81 18.11
C GLU A 82 -2.35 8.79 19.05
N VAL A 83 -3.40 8.09 18.56
CA VAL A 83 -4.07 7.01 19.30
C VAL A 83 -3.07 5.91 19.70
N PHE A 84 -2.25 5.48 18.75
CA PHE A 84 -1.23 4.45 19.00
C PHE A 84 -0.09 4.96 19.91
N ALA A 85 0.34 6.21 19.77
CA ALA A 85 1.36 6.79 20.65
C ALA A 85 0.90 6.84 22.12
N LYS A 86 -0.38 7.13 22.34
CA LYS A 86 -1.01 7.11 23.67
C LYS A 86 -1.29 5.69 24.20
N GLY A 87 -1.18 4.66 23.36
CA GLY A 87 -1.52 3.27 23.73
C GLY A 87 -3.03 3.03 23.88
N GLU A 88 -3.86 3.82 23.21
CA GLU A 88 -5.33 3.77 23.27
C GLU A 88 -5.96 2.82 22.22
N GLN A 89 -5.14 2.22 21.37
CA GLN A 89 -5.60 1.19 20.43
C GLN A 89 -6.04 -0.08 21.17
N THR A 90 -6.88 -0.88 20.53
CA THR A 90 -7.25 -2.21 21.03
C THR A 90 -6.02 -3.08 21.22
N LYS A 91 -5.83 -3.63 22.41
CA LYS A 91 -4.67 -4.44 22.80
C LYS A 91 -4.90 -5.91 22.47
N VAL A 92 -4.67 -6.24 21.22
CA VAL A 92 -4.77 -7.61 20.65
C VAL A 92 -3.47 -7.97 19.95
N PRO A 93 -3.14 -9.26 19.80
CA PRO A 93 -2.04 -9.68 18.92
C PRO A 93 -2.22 -9.13 17.51
N LEU A 94 -1.13 -8.77 16.84
CA LEU A 94 -1.16 -8.22 15.49
C LEU A 94 -0.32 -9.10 14.55
N LEU A 95 -0.94 -9.56 13.45
CA LEU A 95 -0.27 -10.15 12.31
C LEU A 95 -0.36 -9.15 11.16
N ILE A 96 0.79 -8.73 10.61
CA ILE A 96 0.86 -7.65 9.63
C ILE A 96 2.00 -7.91 8.63
N GLY A 97 1.81 -7.53 7.40
CA GLY A 97 2.84 -7.69 6.37
C GLY A 97 2.47 -7.03 5.05
N GLY A 98 3.24 -7.34 4.03
CA GLY A 98 3.07 -6.88 2.66
C GLY A 98 3.87 -7.74 1.70
N ASN A 99 3.81 -7.39 0.44
CA ASN A 99 4.48 -8.11 -0.64
C ASN A 99 5.85 -7.48 -0.97
N ASN A 100 6.75 -8.24 -1.58
CA ASN A 100 8.09 -7.72 -1.88
C ASN A 100 8.13 -6.80 -3.12
N LEU A 101 7.02 -6.66 -3.85
CA LEU A 101 6.83 -5.76 -4.98
C LEU A 101 5.45 -5.10 -4.89
N GLU A 102 5.20 -4.33 -3.84
CA GLU A 102 3.91 -3.64 -3.65
C GLU A 102 3.66 -2.58 -4.72
N MET A 103 4.71 -1.93 -5.23
CA MET A 103 4.60 -0.91 -6.25
C MET A 103 5.80 -0.90 -7.20
N ASN A 104 5.51 -0.79 -8.50
CA ASN A 104 6.54 -0.61 -9.52
C ASN A 104 7.11 0.82 -9.50
N PRO A 105 8.42 1.03 -9.67
CA PRO A 105 9.06 2.35 -9.74
C PRO A 105 8.44 3.30 -10.77
N GLY A 106 7.79 2.78 -11.80
CA GLY A 106 7.03 3.57 -12.78
C GLY A 106 5.99 4.51 -12.16
N ALA A 107 5.44 4.15 -10.99
CA ALA A 107 4.51 5.02 -10.26
C ALA A 107 5.18 6.30 -9.71
N VAL A 108 6.46 6.22 -9.36
CA VAL A 108 7.27 7.36 -8.90
C VAL A 108 7.81 8.15 -10.09
N LEU A 109 8.19 7.46 -11.15
CA LEU A 109 8.69 8.05 -12.41
C LEU A 109 7.61 8.83 -13.17
N MET A 110 6.33 8.51 -12.99
CA MET A 110 5.20 9.19 -13.66
C MET A 110 5.35 9.28 -15.19
N GLY A 111 5.79 8.19 -15.81
CA GLY A 111 5.97 8.08 -17.26
C GLY A 111 7.30 8.62 -17.79
N LYS A 112 8.20 9.09 -16.95
CA LYS A 112 9.56 9.48 -17.34
C LYS A 112 10.47 8.27 -17.52
N GLN A 113 11.61 8.46 -18.20
CA GLN A 113 12.64 7.43 -18.36
C GLN A 113 13.18 6.96 -16.98
N PRO A 114 13.54 5.67 -16.85
CA PRO A 114 14.02 5.11 -15.59
C PRO A 114 15.47 5.50 -15.32
N THR A 115 15.69 6.75 -14.96
CA THR A 115 16.98 7.28 -14.53
C THR A 115 16.93 7.68 -13.06
N VAL A 116 18.09 7.66 -12.40
CA VAL A 116 18.24 8.12 -11.00
C VAL A 116 17.73 9.54 -10.84
N GLU A 117 18.03 10.43 -11.80
CA GLU A 117 17.59 11.83 -11.79
C GLU A 117 16.04 11.93 -11.78
N ASN A 118 15.38 11.20 -12.67
CA ASN A 118 13.92 11.21 -12.76
C ASN A 118 13.26 10.57 -11.53
N LEU A 119 13.86 9.51 -10.97
CA LEU A 119 13.37 8.90 -9.75
C LEU A 119 13.54 9.84 -8.54
N LYS A 120 14.69 10.53 -8.42
CA LYS A 120 14.91 11.60 -7.44
C LYS A 120 13.85 12.69 -7.56
N ALA A 121 13.59 13.18 -8.77
CA ALA A 121 12.59 14.21 -9.03
C ALA A 121 11.17 13.76 -8.60
N GLY A 122 10.81 12.50 -8.80
CA GLY A 122 9.55 11.93 -8.34
C GLY A 122 9.46 11.81 -6.81
N ALA A 123 10.54 11.37 -6.17
CA ALA A 123 10.59 11.18 -4.73
C ALA A 123 10.61 12.51 -3.93
N LYS A 124 11.15 13.59 -4.50
CA LYS A 124 11.21 14.93 -3.88
C LYS A 124 9.84 15.43 -3.41
N ALA A 125 8.78 15.12 -4.13
CA ALA A 125 7.41 15.52 -3.76
C ALA A 125 6.96 14.92 -2.41
N THR A 126 7.55 13.79 -2.02
CA THR A 126 7.22 13.11 -0.76
C THR A 126 8.21 13.44 0.34
N PHE A 127 9.51 13.46 0.06
CA PHE A 127 10.56 13.49 1.08
C PHE A 127 11.27 14.85 1.24
N GLY A 128 11.03 15.80 0.35
CA GLY A 128 11.78 17.07 0.29
C GLY A 128 13.09 16.94 -0.47
N GLU A 129 13.58 18.07 -1.01
CA GLU A 129 14.83 18.14 -1.79
C GLU A 129 16.05 17.78 -0.93
N GLU A 130 16.08 18.29 0.28
CA GLU A 130 17.21 18.20 1.23
C GLU A 130 17.48 16.77 1.72
N ASN A 131 16.48 15.88 1.63
CA ASN A 131 16.58 14.51 2.16
C ASN A 131 16.89 13.47 1.08
N ILE A 132 16.85 13.85 -0.19
CA ILE A 132 16.89 12.92 -1.31
C ILE A 132 18.21 12.15 -1.40
N ASP A 133 19.32 12.78 -1.20
CA ASP A 133 20.63 12.13 -1.35
C ASP A 133 20.85 11.07 -0.27
N GLU A 134 20.50 11.37 0.98
CA GLU A 134 20.57 10.40 2.07
C GLU A 134 19.56 9.27 1.88
N LEU A 135 18.35 9.58 1.45
CA LEU A 135 17.33 8.57 1.11
C LEU A 135 17.88 7.59 0.07
N PHE A 136 18.41 8.08 -1.06
CA PHE A 136 18.92 7.23 -2.12
C PHE A 136 20.13 6.39 -1.69
N ARG A 137 20.99 6.95 -0.84
CA ARG A 137 22.09 6.22 -0.21
C ARG A 137 21.58 5.05 0.65
N LEU A 138 20.55 5.28 1.46
CA LEU A 138 19.94 4.25 2.31
C LEU A 138 19.24 3.15 1.50
N TYR A 139 18.68 3.47 0.34
CA TYR A 139 18.09 2.48 -0.56
C TYR A 139 19.13 1.77 -1.44
N GLY A 140 20.36 2.28 -1.52
CA GLY A 140 21.39 1.72 -2.39
C GLY A 140 21.14 2.02 -3.88
N ILE A 141 20.47 3.13 -4.20
CA ILE A 141 20.19 3.56 -5.59
C ILE A 141 21.35 4.43 -6.05
N ASN A 142 22.31 3.85 -6.79
CA ASN A 142 23.54 4.51 -7.21
C ASN A 142 23.63 4.71 -8.72
N SER A 143 22.83 3.98 -9.51
CA SER A 143 22.87 3.99 -10.96
C SER A 143 21.47 3.82 -11.56
N ASP A 144 21.30 4.16 -12.84
CA ASP A 144 20.03 4.00 -13.56
C ASP A 144 19.55 2.53 -13.59
N LYS A 145 20.47 1.58 -13.50
CA LYS A 145 20.13 0.16 -13.40
C LYS A 145 19.35 -0.14 -12.12
N ASP A 146 19.68 0.49 -11.00
CA ASP A 146 19.07 0.24 -9.69
C ASP A 146 17.62 0.73 -9.64
N VAL A 147 17.23 1.62 -10.57
CA VAL A 147 15.88 2.22 -10.61
C VAL A 147 14.79 1.19 -10.84
N LEU A 148 15.01 0.20 -11.71
CA LEU A 148 14.06 -0.87 -12.00
C LEU A 148 14.34 -2.19 -11.28
N GLU A 149 15.41 -2.24 -10.49
CA GLU A 149 15.78 -3.39 -9.67
C GLU A 149 15.27 -3.20 -8.21
N GLN A 150 15.59 -4.15 -7.34
CA GLN A 150 15.08 -4.17 -5.96
C GLN A 150 15.23 -2.84 -5.18
N PRO A 151 16.32 -2.06 -5.31
CA PRO A 151 16.44 -0.75 -4.66
C PRO A 151 15.31 0.22 -5.03
N GLY A 152 15.03 0.40 -6.31
CA GLY A 152 13.96 1.27 -6.79
C GLY A 152 12.56 0.72 -6.48
N VAL A 153 12.39 -0.61 -6.55
CA VAL A 153 11.16 -1.30 -6.13
C VAL A 153 10.88 -1.07 -4.64
N ASN A 154 11.90 -1.19 -3.78
CA ASN A 154 11.75 -0.92 -2.35
C ASN A 154 11.30 0.53 -2.10
N LEU A 155 11.93 1.50 -2.76
CA LEU A 155 11.53 2.91 -2.62
C LEU A 155 10.06 3.13 -3.03
N ALA A 156 9.65 2.59 -4.17
CA ALA A 156 8.27 2.72 -4.65
C ALA A 156 7.26 2.02 -3.74
N SER A 157 7.58 0.82 -3.25
CA SER A 157 6.76 0.03 -2.34
C SER A 157 6.63 0.70 -0.97
N ASP A 158 7.73 1.27 -0.45
CA ASP A 158 7.74 2.00 0.82
C ASP A 158 6.90 3.29 0.72
N ILE A 159 6.97 4.02 -0.40
CA ILE A 159 6.10 5.18 -0.65
C ILE A 159 4.62 4.77 -0.70
N PHE A 160 4.32 3.62 -1.26
CA PHE A 160 2.95 3.17 -1.44
C PHE A 160 2.36 2.59 -0.15
N LEU A 161 3.02 1.61 0.46
CA LEU A 161 2.40 0.83 1.54
C LEU A 161 3.37 0.36 2.64
N ASP A 162 4.60 -0.09 2.31
CA ASP A 162 5.43 -0.87 3.23
C ASP A 162 5.87 -0.09 4.46
N TYR A 163 6.33 1.18 4.29
CA TYR A 163 6.66 2.03 5.43
C TYR A 163 5.46 2.21 6.38
N SER A 164 4.28 2.47 5.85
CA SER A 164 3.09 2.70 6.67
C SER A 164 2.63 1.42 7.40
N THR A 165 2.86 0.27 6.80
CA THR A 165 2.63 -1.05 7.41
C THR A 165 3.63 -1.31 8.54
N TRP A 166 4.91 -1.03 8.31
CA TRP A 166 5.93 -1.07 9.36
C TRP A 166 5.62 -0.12 10.51
N LYS A 167 5.25 1.13 10.21
CA LYS A 167 4.91 2.14 11.24
C LYS A 167 3.81 1.65 12.14
N TRP A 168 2.74 1.08 11.57
CA TRP A 168 1.65 0.50 12.32
C TRP A 168 2.13 -0.61 13.26
N GLY A 169 2.82 -1.63 12.71
CA GLY A 169 3.37 -2.73 13.50
C GLY A 169 4.32 -2.26 14.61
N ASN A 170 5.19 -1.29 14.29
CA ASN A 170 6.16 -0.75 15.25
C ASN A 170 5.46 0.03 16.39
N MET A 171 4.50 0.88 16.09
CA MET A 171 3.74 1.60 17.13
C MET A 171 2.95 0.61 18.02
N HIS A 172 2.33 -0.41 17.42
CA HIS A 172 1.63 -1.44 18.18
C HIS A 172 2.56 -2.24 19.09
N LYS A 173 3.76 -2.57 18.59
CA LYS A 173 4.83 -3.22 19.39
C LYS A 173 5.21 -2.39 20.62
N LEU A 174 5.33 -1.06 20.46
CA LEU A 174 5.81 -0.16 21.50
C LEU A 174 4.74 0.09 22.60
N THR A 175 3.49 0.21 22.23
CA THR A 175 2.43 0.68 23.14
C THR A 175 1.29 -0.33 23.34
N GLY A 176 1.16 -1.34 22.48
CA GLY A 176 0.08 -2.33 22.53
C GLY A 176 0.25 -3.42 23.58
N GLY A 177 1.49 -3.74 23.95
CA GLY A 177 1.79 -4.78 24.95
C GLY A 177 1.43 -6.20 24.48
N GLN A 178 1.17 -6.39 23.18
CA GLN A 178 0.76 -7.66 22.59
C GLN A 178 1.77 -8.11 21.53
N PRO A 179 1.84 -9.42 21.21
CA PRO A 179 2.74 -9.92 20.17
C PRO A 179 2.42 -9.30 18.80
N VAL A 180 3.47 -8.92 18.07
CA VAL A 180 3.40 -8.48 16.68
C VAL A 180 4.19 -9.42 15.81
N TYR A 181 3.55 -9.99 14.79
CA TYR A 181 4.15 -10.89 13.82
C TYR A 181 4.20 -10.21 12.47
N ARG A 182 5.40 -10.15 11.85
CA ARG A 182 5.58 -9.51 10.54
C ARG A 182 5.94 -10.53 9.49
N TYR A 183 5.29 -10.42 8.31
CA TYR A 183 5.66 -11.20 7.14
C TYR A 183 6.01 -10.30 5.95
N ARG A 184 6.72 -10.90 5.00
CA ARG A 184 6.90 -10.42 3.64
C ARG A 184 6.61 -11.56 2.69
N TYR A 185 5.57 -11.44 1.90
CA TYR A 185 5.24 -12.41 0.87
C TYR A 185 6.10 -12.14 -0.36
N CYS A 186 6.83 -13.16 -0.86
CA CYS A 186 7.86 -12.98 -1.87
C CYS A 186 7.62 -13.77 -3.15
N HIS A 187 6.70 -14.74 -3.14
CA HIS A 187 6.46 -15.61 -4.28
C HIS A 187 5.66 -14.91 -5.39
N PRO A 188 6.20 -14.81 -6.64
CA PRO A 188 5.47 -14.24 -7.75
C PRO A 188 4.30 -15.14 -8.17
N ARG A 189 3.19 -14.56 -8.61
CA ARG A 189 2.13 -15.34 -9.23
C ARG A 189 2.63 -16.04 -10.48
N PRO A 190 2.16 -17.28 -10.78
CA PRO A 190 2.48 -17.94 -12.03
C PRO A 190 1.82 -17.23 -13.22
N ALA A 191 2.18 -17.66 -14.44
CA ALA A 191 1.59 -17.10 -15.65
C ALA A 191 0.07 -17.24 -15.67
N MET A 192 -0.61 -16.27 -16.27
CA MET A 192 -2.06 -16.32 -16.43
C MET A 192 -2.48 -17.45 -17.38
N ALA A 193 -3.47 -18.22 -16.96
CA ALA A 193 -4.11 -19.25 -17.79
C ALA A 193 -5.04 -18.64 -18.86
N ILE A 194 -5.56 -17.45 -18.62
CA ILE A 194 -6.53 -16.77 -19.48
C ILE A 194 -5.79 -15.79 -20.41
N LYS A 195 -5.88 -16.02 -21.72
CA LYS A 195 -5.33 -15.12 -22.75
C LYS A 195 -6.12 -13.80 -22.81
N GLY A 196 -5.44 -12.69 -23.14
CA GLY A 196 -6.06 -11.37 -23.30
C GLY A 196 -6.52 -10.72 -22.00
N LYS A 197 -6.08 -11.21 -20.86
CA LYS A 197 -6.34 -10.65 -19.53
C LYS A 197 -5.03 -10.29 -18.83
N VAL A 198 -5.08 -9.33 -17.93
CA VAL A 198 -3.98 -8.97 -17.02
C VAL A 198 -4.52 -8.83 -15.60
N ALA A 199 -3.67 -9.07 -14.60
CA ALA A 199 -4.03 -8.87 -13.21
C ALA A 199 -4.29 -7.38 -12.93
N ALA A 200 -5.37 -7.09 -12.21
CA ALA A 200 -5.65 -5.74 -11.70
C ALA A 200 -4.91 -5.48 -10.40
N LEU A 201 -4.54 -4.22 -10.16
CA LEU A 201 -3.77 -3.81 -8.97
C LEU A 201 -4.44 -4.20 -7.64
N ALA A 202 -5.77 -4.10 -7.58
CA ALA A 202 -6.56 -4.41 -6.38
C ALA A 202 -7.11 -5.85 -6.36
N GLY A 203 -6.47 -6.76 -7.10
CA GLY A 203 -6.97 -8.12 -7.30
C GLY A 203 -7.95 -8.22 -8.48
N GLY A 204 -8.27 -9.47 -8.87
CA GLY A 204 -9.07 -9.76 -10.06
C GLY A 204 -8.30 -9.57 -11.37
N VAL A 205 -9.04 -9.51 -12.49
CA VAL A 205 -8.48 -9.38 -13.84
C VAL A 205 -9.23 -8.34 -14.65
N VAL A 206 -8.51 -7.69 -15.55
CA VAL A 206 -9.04 -6.77 -16.54
C VAL A 206 -8.60 -7.18 -17.94
N ASP A 207 -9.25 -6.66 -18.97
CA ASP A 207 -8.83 -6.90 -20.36
C ASP A 207 -7.45 -6.29 -20.60
N ALA A 208 -6.57 -7.07 -21.23
CA ALA A 208 -5.34 -6.55 -21.76
C ALA A 208 -5.66 -5.58 -22.91
N LYS A 209 -4.85 -4.54 -23.08
CA LYS A 209 -4.96 -3.67 -24.27
C LYS A 209 -4.70 -4.51 -25.52
N GLU A 210 -5.45 -4.25 -26.59
CA GLU A 210 -5.40 -5.06 -27.84
C GLU A 210 -3.98 -5.27 -28.39
N ASP A 211 -3.10 -4.30 -28.24
CA ASP A 211 -1.70 -4.34 -28.71
C ASP A 211 -0.68 -4.56 -27.59
N ALA A 212 -1.11 -4.97 -26.40
CA ALA A 212 -0.19 -5.21 -25.29
C ALA A 212 0.62 -6.48 -25.54
N ALA A 213 1.95 -6.36 -25.57
CA ALA A 213 2.83 -7.52 -25.46
C ALA A 213 2.45 -8.33 -24.20
N PRO A 214 2.62 -9.66 -24.20
CA PRO A 214 2.43 -10.45 -22.99
C PRO A 214 3.20 -9.81 -21.85
N ALA A 215 2.51 -9.55 -20.72
CA ALA A 215 3.18 -8.98 -19.55
C ALA A 215 4.31 -9.95 -19.13
N PRO A 216 5.54 -9.46 -18.96
CA PRO A 216 6.60 -10.30 -18.41
C PRO A 216 6.16 -10.81 -17.05
N GLN A 217 6.61 -12.03 -16.71
CA GLN A 217 6.36 -12.55 -15.35
C GLN A 217 6.96 -11.60 -14.31
N ASP A 218 6.22 -11.30 -13.28
CA ASP A 218 6.68 -10.44 -12.21
C ASP A 218 7.90 -11.07 -11.51
N LYS A 219 8.89 -10.25 -11.17
CA LYS A 219 10.11 -10.69 -10.46
C LYS A 219 9.87 -10.93 -8.97
N GLY A 220 8.66 -10.70 -8.47
CA GLY A 220 8.27 -10.83 -7.07
C GLY A 220 6.76 -10.77 -6.92
N ALA A 221 6.30 -10.83 -5.69
CA ALA A 221 4.89 -10.73 -5.36
C ALA A 221 4.41 -9.29 -5.52
N VAL A 222 3.56 -9.04 -6.51
CA VAL A 222 2.92 -7.74 -6.74
C VAL A 222 1.82 -7.48 -5.71
N HIS A 223 1.35 -6.24 -5.62
CA HIS A 223 0.26 -5.87 -4.72
C HIS A 223 -0.95 -6.81 -4.85
N SER A 224 -1.48 -7.26 -3.72
CA SER A 224 -2.59 -8.23 -3.62
C SER A 224 -2.26 -9.67 -4.09
N ALA A 225 -0.99 -10.00 -4.39
CA ALA A 225 -0.64 -11.35 -4.82
C ALA A 225 -0.70 -12.39 -3.70
N ASP A 226 -0.67 -11.96 -2.46
CA ASP A 226 -0.75 -12.81 -1.26
C ASP A 226 -2.17 -13.28 -0.93
N ILE A 227 -3.21 -12.62 -1.44
CA ILE A 227 -4.60 -12.83 -1.01
C ILE A 227 -5.06 -14.27 -1.27
N GLU A 228 -4.91 -14.77 -2.49
CA GLU A 228 -5.36 -16.12 -2.85
C GLU A 228 -4.64 -17.21 -2.05
N TYR A 229 -3.37 -16.99 -1.74
CA TYR A 229 -2.55 -17.92 -0.96
C TYR A 229 -2.96 -17.90 0.52
N ALA A 230 -3.07 -16.72 1.11
CA ALA A 230 -3.46 -16.57 2.51
C ALA A 230 -4.88 -17.10 2.78
N MET A 231 -5.78 -16.93 1.83
CA MET A 231 -7.17 -17.39 1.92
C MET A 231 -7.38 -18.85 1.50
N GLY A 232 -6.35 -19.54 0.96
CA GLY A 232 -6.45 -20.91 0.49
C GLY A 232 -7.41 -21.08 -0.69
N THR A 233 -7.57 -20.05 -1.53
CA THR A 233 -8.57 -20.02 -2.60
C THR A 233 -8.06 -20.40 -3.98
N LEU A 234 -6.79 -20.82 -4.10
CA LEU A 234 -6.19 -21.21 -5.38
C LEU A 234 -7.04 -22.21 -6.18
N PRO A 235 -7.64 -23.27 -5.58
CA PRO A 235 -8.42 -24.24 -6.33
C PRO A 235 -9.65 -23.64 -7.03
N THR A 236 -10.17 -22.50 -6.54
CA THR A 236 -11.34 -21.82 -7.08
C THR A 236 -10.99 -20.70 -8.06
N ASN A 237 -9.73 -20.23 -8.04
CA ASN A 237 -9.24 -19.18 -8.92
C ASN A 237 -8.61 -19.80 -10.18
N ARG A 238 -9.32 -19.74 -11.31
CA ARG A 238 -8.88 -20.29 -12.61
C ARG A 238 -8.16 -19.28 -13.51
N VAL A 239 -7.79 -18.14 -12.96
CA VAL A 239 -7.16 -17.05 -13.72
C VAL A 239 -5.69 -17.36 -14.00
N PHE A 240 -5.02 -18.00 -13.04
CA PHE A 240 -3.60 -18.32 -13.09
C PHE A 240 -3.36 -19.82 -13.27
N ASN A 241 -2.21 -20.15 -13.83
CA ASN A 241 -1.76 -21.54 -14.03
C ASN A 241 -0.99 -22.03 -12.80
N TRP A 242 -1.74 -22.26 -11.70
CA TRP A 242 -1.17 -22.66 -10.41
C TRP A 242 -0.32 -23.91 -10.51
N GLN A 243 0.87 -23.87 -9.92
CA GLN A 243 1.86 -24.94 -9.88
C GLN A 243 1.84 -25.65 -8.52
N PRO A 244 2.44 -26.83 -8.37
CA PRO A 244 2.49 -27.54 -7.09
C PRO A 244 3.06 -26.71 -5.94
N GLU A 245 4.11 -25.91 -6.20
CA GLU A 245 4.70 -25.01 -5.21
C GLU A 245 3.72 -23.93 -4.73
N ASP A 246 2.83 -23.42 -5.59
CA ASP A 246 1.81 -22.44 -5.21
C ASP A 246 0.87 -23.03 -4.16
N TYR A 247 0.42 -24.27 -4.35
CA TYR A 247 -0.44 -24.96 -3.38
C TYR A 247 0.25 -25.20 -2.05
N MET A 248 1.54 -25.60 -2.08
CA MET A 248 2.35 -25.80 -0.86
C MET A 248 2.49 -24.48 -0.07
N ILE A 249 2.81 -23.38 -0.76
CA ILE A 249 2.92 -22.05 -0.14
C ILE A 249 1.58 -21.61 0.43
N SER A 250 0.50 -21.82 -0.32
CA SER A 250 -0.86 -21.47 0.13
C SER A 250 -1.26 -22.26 1.37
N GLU A 251 -0.94 -23.55 1.46
CA GLU A 251 -1.20 -24.36 2.64
C GLU A 251 -0.46 -23.83 3.87
N ILE A 252 0.84 -23.55 3.75
CA ILE A 252 1.67 -22.98 4.82
C ILE A 252 1.11 -21.61 5.25
N PHE A 253 0.82 -20.72 4.30
CA PHE A 253 0.40 -19.37 4.60
C PHE A 253 -1.00 -19.31 5.23
N SER A 254 -1.95 -20.06 4.68
CA SER A 254 -3.30 -20.16 5.24
C SER A 254 -3.30 -20.78 6.64
N GLN A 255 -2.41 -21.77 6.89
CA GLN A 255 -2.32 -22.40 8.21
C GLN A 255 -1.81 -21.43 9.27
N TYR A 256 -0.86 -20.52 8.95
CA TYR A 256 -0.45 -19.45 9.86
C TYR A 256 -1.63 -18.54 10.21
N TYR A 257 -2.45 -18.14 9.22
CA TYR A 257 -3.63 -17.32 9.46
C TYR A 257 -4.67 -18.03 10.33
N VAL A 258 -4.94 -19.30 10.05
CA VAL A 258 -5.86 -20.14 10.85
C VAL A 258 -5.41 -20.23 12.31
N ASN A 259 -4.13 -20.49 12.55
CA ASN A 259 -3.57 -20.56 13.90
C ASN A 259 -3.69 -19.22 14.61
N PHE A 260 -3.31 -18.12 13.93
CA PHE A 260 -3.37 -16.78 14.49
C PHE A 260 -4.80 -16.37 14.82
N VAL A 261 -5.76 -16.60 13.94
CA VAL A 261 -7.19 -16.29 14.20
C VAL A 261 -7.74 -17.04 15.40
N LYS A 262 -7.31 -18.31 15.58
CA LYS A 262 -7.77 -19.14 16.70
C LYS A 262 -7.12 -18.80 18.04
N THR A 263 -5.86 -18.40 18.04
CA THR A 263 -5.03 -18.36 19.27
C THR A 263 -4.30 -17.05 19.51
N GLY A 264 -4.24 -16.15 18.53
CA GLY A 264 -3.37 -14.97 18.56
C GLY A 264 -1.89 -15.27 18.29
N ASN A 265 -1.55 -16.53 17.98
CA ASN A 265 -0.19 -17.00 17.65
C ASN A 265 -0.22 -17.76 16.33
N PRO A 266 0.57 -17.35 15.32
CA PRO A 266 0.56 -18.03 14.01
C PRO A 266 1.25 -19.40 14.03
N ASN A 267 2.10 -19.68 15.02
CA ASN A 267 2.91 -20.88 15.06
C ASN A 267 2.06 -22.15 15.24
N GLY A 268 2.54 -23.26 14.71
CA GLY A 268 1.88 -24.56 14.81
C GLY A 268 2.77 -25.69 14.33
N LEU A 269 2.33 -26.92 14.58
CA LEU A 269 3.07 -28.13 14.21
C LEU A 269 3.30 -28.18 12.68
N GLY A 270 4.52 -28.44 12.28
CA GLY A 270 4.91 -28.59 10.87
C GLY A 270 5.18 -27.27 10.15
N LEU A 271 5.00 -26.12 10.80
CA LEU A 271 5.33 -24.82 10.24
C LEU A 271 6.71 -24.34 10.70
N PRO A 272 7.48 -23.61 9.85
CA PRO A 272 8.65 -22.86 10.31
C PRO A 272 8.29 -21.91 11.45
N GLU A 273 9.18 -21.77 12.45
CA GLU A 273 8.92 -20.88 13.58
C GLU A 273 8.85 -19.42 13.12
N TRP A 274 7.77 -18.72 13.50
CA TRP A 274 7.56 -17.32 13.27
C TRP A 274 7.66 -16.53 14.59
N PRO A 275 8.83 -15.97 14.93
CA PRO A 275 8.99 -15.23 16.17
C PRO A 275 8.29 -13.86 16.12
N SER A 276 7.78 -13.41 17.27
CA SER A 276 7.26 -12.05 17.38
C SER A 276 8.38 -11.01 17.30
N THR A 277 8.05 -9.80 16.89
CA THR A 277 8.98 -8.67 16.80
C THR A 277 9.28 -8.03 18.16
N ASN A 278 8.52 -8.39 19.22
CA ASN A 278 8.61 -7.77 20.52
C ASN A 278 9.98 -8.03 21.18
N GLY A 279 10.55 -6.99 21.80
CA GLY A 279 11.85 -7.06 22.45
C GLY A 279 13.06 -7.21 21.52
N LYS A 280 12.87 -7.07 20.19
CA LYS A 280 13.94 -7.15 19.20
C LYS A 280 14.27 -5.76 18.65
N SER A 281 15.57 -5.43 18.58
CA SER A 281 16.07 -4.19 17.98
C SER A 281 15.92 -4.20 16.45
N VAL A 282 16.22 -5.33 15.82
CA VAL A 282 15.90 -5.59 14.40
C VAL A 282 14.77 -6.59 14.37
N ALA A 283 13.67 -6.21 13.79
CA ALA A 283 12.47 -7.04 13.77
C ALA A 283 12.67 -8.28 12.89
N PRO A 284 12.37 -9.49 13.40
CA PRO A 284 12.28 -10.68 12.55
C PRO A 284 11.07 -10.56 11.62
N VAL A 285 11.28 -10.88 10.35
CA VAL A 285 10.24 -10.88 9.30
C VAL A 285 10.20 -12.27 8.67
N LEU A 286 9.04 -12.91 8.71
CA LEU A 286 8.84 -14.17 8.00
C LEU A 286 8.75 -13.89 6.51
N GLN A 287 9.71 -14.35 5.73
CA GLN A 287 9.62 -14.35 4.28
C GLN A 287 8.88 -15.59 3.80
N ILE A 288 7.72 -15.39 3.21
CA ILE A 288 6.86 -16.47 2.71
C ILE A 288 7.14 -16.64 1.22
N ASP A 289 7.72 -17.77 0.90
CA ASP A 289 8.12 -18.19 -0.44
C ASP A 289 8.24 -19.71 -0.46
N VAL A 290 8.72 -20.32 -1.54
CA VAL A 290 9.02 -21.76 -1.63
C VAL A 290 9.88 -22.21 -0.43
N ASN A 291 10.86 -21.39 -0.07
CA ASN A 291 11.65 -21.56 1.15
C ASN A 291 11.21 -20.53 2.18
N THR A 292 10.16 -20.84 2.92
CA THR A 292 9.67 -19.96 3.99
C THR A 292 10.67 -19.92 5.16
N GLU A 293 11.21 -18.73 5.45
CA GLU A 293 12.25 -18.53 6.46
C GLU A 293 12.14 -17.15 7.15
N VAL A 294 12.70 -17.02 8.34
CA VAL A 294 12.78 -15.75 9.06
C VAL A 294 14.05 -15.01 8.68
N LYS A 295 13.91 -13.74 8.28
CA LYS A 295 15.03 -12.82 8.06
C LYS A 295 14.90 -11.58 8.91
N ALA A 296 16.05 -11.02 9.29
CA ALA A 296 16.15 -9.71 9.91
C ALA A 296 16.88 -8.78 8.95
N ASP A 297 16.26 -7.64 8.59
CA ASP A 297 16.83 -6.68 7.65
C ASP A 297 17.12 -5.36 8.36
N ALA A 298 18.36 -5.23 8.86
CA ALA A 298 18.81 -4.03 9.53
C ALA A 298 18.86 -2.81 8.59
N GLN A 299 19.03 -3.01 7.29
CA GLN A 299 19.04 -1.91 6.32
C GLN A 299 17.62 -1.37 6.08
N MET A 300 16.63 -2.24 6.06
CA MET A 300 15.22 -1.85 6.02
C MET A 300 14.83 -1.04 7.28
N GLU A 301 15.22 -1.49 8.47
CA GLU A 301 14.94 -0.74 9.70
C GLU A 301 15.58 0.67 9.65
N LYS A 302 16.83 0.81 9.20
CA LYS A 302 17.48 2.12 9.04
C LYS A 302 16.73 3.03 8.06
N ARG A 303 16.23 2.50 6.93
CA ARG A 303 15.41 3.28 5.99
C ARG A 303 14.14 3.80 6.66
N TYR A 304 13.43 2.94 7.39
CA TYR A 304 12.18 3.29 8.06
C TYR A 304 12.38 4.25 9.23
N GLU A 305 13.45 4.07 10.01
CA GLU A 305 13.82 5.01 11.07
C GLU A 305 14.14 6.40 10.50
N PHE A 306 14.85 6.47 9.37
CA PHE A 306 15.12 7.72 8.69
C PHE A 306 13.81 8.40 8.22
N ILE A 307 12.93 7.65 7.54
CA ILE A 307 11.63 8.15 7.09
C ILE A 307 10.80 8.61 8.30
N ASP A 308 10.78 7.84 9.36
CA ASP A 308 10.04 8.18 10.58
C ASP A 308 10.50 9.50 11.19
N GLN A 309 11.80 9.75 11.18
CA GLN A 309 12.38 11.01 11.64
C GLN A 309 11.96 12.22 10.78
N LEU A 310 11.72 12.04 9.49
CA LEU A 310 11.28 13.13 8.62
C LEU A 310 9.83 13.55 8.86
N PHE A 311 8.95 12.60 9.15
CA PHE A 311 7.50 12.84 9.18
C PHE A 311 6.92 12.93 10.59
N TRP A 312 7.54 12.28 11.57
CA TRP A 312 6.95 12.06 12.89
C TRP A 312 7.83 12.46 14.07
N LYS A 313 8.96 13.14 13.84
CA LYS A 313 9.67 13.78 14.96
C LYS A 313 8.72 14.76 15.64
N GLU A 314 8.54 14.58 16.94
CA GLU A 314 7.96 15.60 17.79
C GLU A 314 8.76 16.89 17.60
N LYS A 315 8.07 17.95 17.20
CA LYS A 315 8.65 19.30 17.14
C LYS A 315 8.62 19.92 18.52
#